data_5a46b69cad1288989b265bc185cb8f2a
#
_entry.id   5a46b69cad1288989b265bc185cb8f2a
#
_cell.length_a   1.000
_cell.length_b   1.000
_cell.length_c   1.000
_cell.angle_alpha   90.00
_cell.angle_beta   90.00
_cell.angle_gamma   90.00
#
_symmetry.space_group_name_H-M   'P 1'
#
loop_
_entity.id
_entity.type
_entity.pdbx_description
1 polymer ?
#
loop_
_entity_poly.entity_id
_entity_poly.type
_entity_poly.pdbx_seq_one_letter_code
_entity_poly.pdbx_strand_id
1 'polypeptide(L)'
;MSSVIRNTGYVFDNAGAETQARFAALPRIFDPGTIRHLEDLGVGPSWNCLEMGGGGGSIAKWLCERVTPTGHVLVTDIDTRFLEQLRLSNLEVRQHNIVTDPLPERAFDLAHARLVLAHVPERNMALRKLISVLRPGGWILLEELADREIDPPEKLLRTYTAMMKTMTANGVDLHYGRKIIGLLRAEKLVEVSSEGRIFMWTGRSSGAALLRANFEQLREAMIVSGLITEQQFAEDVARLEGPNFIMPSPILWATWGRVPYQ
;
A
#
# COMPACT_ATOMS: atom_id res chain seq x y z
N MET A 1 15.95 26.21 -8.62
CA MET A 1 16.69 25.41 -7.63
C MET A 1 16.29 23.96 -7.85
N SER A 2 17.22 23.15 -8.34
CA SER A 2 16.97 21.76 -8.73
C SER A 2 16.62 20.94 -7.50
N SER A 3 15.40 20.39 -7.46
CA SER A 3 15.02 19.40 -6.45
C SER A 3 15.88 18.15 -6.66
N VAL A 4 16.77 17.89 -5.71
CA VAL A 4 17.50 16.63 -5.64
C VAL A 4 16.45 15.52 -5.48
N ILE A 5 16.16 14.81 -6.57
CA ILE A 5 15.38 13.59 -6.55
C ILE A 5 16.15 12.64 -5.63
N ARG A 6 15.68 12.47 -4.39
CA ARG A 6 16.17 11.41 -3.51
C ARG A 6 15.72 10.11 -4.17
N ASN A 7 16.68 9.38 -4.69
CA ASN A 7 16.46 8.07 -5.34
C ASN A 7 16.04 7.03 -4.27
N THR A 8 14.81 7.16 -3.77
CA THR A 8 14.23 6.24 -2.77
C THR A 8 13.65 4.99 -3.41
N GLY A 9 13.65 4.88 -4.73
CA GLY A 9 12.98 3.81 -5.47
C GLY A 9 11.45 3.85 -5.44
N TYR A 10 10.85 4.75 -4.65
CA TYR A 10 9.39 4.90 -4.58
C TYR A 10 8.89 5.85 -5.68
N VAL A 11 7.93 5.38 -6.48
CA VAL A 11 7.47 6.09 -7.69
C VAL A 11 6.62 7.32 -7.39
N PHE A 12 5.97 7.37 -6.21
CA PHE A 12 5.14 8.50 -5.80
C PHE A 12 5.89 9.43 -4.84
N ASP A 13 5.86 10.73 -5.09
CA ASP A 13 6.46 11.71 -4.18
C ASP A 13 5.50 12.04 -3.02
N ASN A 14 5.90 11.68 -1.81
CA ASN A 14 5.13 12.01 -0.60
C ASN A 14 5.23 13.51 -0.21
N ALA A 15 6.04 14.32 -0.90
CA ALA A 15 6.11 15.77 -0.72
C ALA A 15 5.09 16.54 -1.57
N GLY A 16 4.48 15.89 -2.57
CA GLY A 16 3.52 16.52 -3.48
C GLY A 16 2.18 16.89 -2.81
N ALA A 17 1.49 17.87 -3.37
CA ALA A 17 0.16 18.31 -2.91
C ALA A 17 -0.88 17.18 -2.98
N GLU A 18 -0.73 16.28 -3.93
CA GLU A 18 -1.61 15.14 -4.20
C GLU A 18 -1.50 14.04 -3.13
N THR A 19 -0.40 14.02 -2.36
CA THR A 19 -0.19 13.03 -1.30
C THR A 19 -1.27 13.10 -0.23
N GLN A 20 -1.67 14.30 0.15
CA GLN A 20 -2.75 14.48 1.13
C GLN A 20 -4.08 13.91 0.59
N ALA A 21 -4.39 14.14 -0.68
CA ALA A 21 -5.58 13.58 -1.33
C ALA A 21 -5.53 12.05 -1.39
N ARG A 22 -4.37 11.46 -1.71
CA ARG A 22 -4.15 10.01 -1.67
C ARG A 22 -4.38 9.45 -0.26
N PHE A 23 -3.75 10.01 0.74
CA PHE A 23 -3.87 9.55 2.13
C PHE A 23 -5.26 9.79 2.73
N ALA A 24 -6.06 10.70 2.18
CA ALA A 24 -7.48 10.85 2.54
C ALA A 24 -8.38 9.81 1.84
N ALA A 25 -8.02 9.37 0.63
CA ALA A 25 -8.82 8.42 -0.15
C ALA A 25 -8.56 6.96 0.26
N LEU A 26 -7.30 6.57 0.49
CA LEU A 26 -6.89 5.20 0.79
C LEU A 26 -7.67 4.58 1.97
N PRO A 27 -7.79 5.25 3.14
CA PRO A 27 -8.55 4.71 4.26
C PRO A 27 -10.02 4.46 3.92
N ARG A 28 -10.65 5.39 3.22
CA ARG A 28 -12.08 5.28 2.87
C ARG A 28 -12.38 4.08 1.98
N ILE A 29 -11.41 3.68 1.14
CA ILE A 29 -11.57 2.57 0.19
C ILE A 29 -11.18 1.25 0.86
N PHE A 30 -10.04 1.22 1.56
CA PHE A 30 -9.38 -0.03 1.91
C PHE A 30 -9.49 -0.40 3.40
N ASP A 31 -9.53 0.58 4.33
CA ASP A 31 -9.52 0.30 5.77
C ASP A 31 -10.64 -0.65 6.22
N PRO A 32 -11.90 -0.53 5.76
CA PRO A 32 -12.94 -1.45 6.22
C PRO A 32 -12.61 -2.92 5.99
N GLY A 33 -11.98 -3.23 4.87
CA GLY A 33 -11.60 -4.60 4.57
C GLY A 33 -10.30 -5.03 5.25
N THR A 34 -9.31 -4.14 5.38
CA THR A 34 -8.10 -4.40 6.16
C THR A 34 -8.44 -4.69 7.62
N ILE A 35 -9.29 -3.85 8.22
CA ILE A 35 -9.75 -4.01 9.61
C ILE A 35 -10.45 -5.35 9.81
N ARG A 36 -11.37 -5.72 8.91
CA ARG A 36 -12.04 -7.03 8.96
C ARG A 36 -11.03 -8.18 8.99
N HIS A 37 -10.02 -8.16 8.10
CA HIS A 37 -8.99 -9.19 8.11
C HIS A 37 -8.19 -9.20 9.42
N LEU A 38 -7.81 -8.04 9.95
CA LEU A 38 -7.08 -7.94 11.22
C LEU A 38 -7.91 -8.47 12.39
N GLU A 39 -9.21 -8.23 12.40
CA GLU A 39 -10.15 -8.78 13.38
C GLU A 39 -10.28 -10.30 13.25
N ASP A 40 -10.43 -10.81 12.02
CA ASP A 40 -10.52 -12.25 11.73
C ASP A 40 -9.23 -13.01 12.14
N LEU A 41 -8.06 -12.36 12.04
CA LEU A 41 -6.78 -12.89 12.52
C LEU A 41 -6.64 -12.85 14.05
N GLY A 42 -7.57 -12.19 14.76
CA GLY A 42 -7.62 -12.14 16.22
C GLY A 42 -6.74 -11.04 16.81
N VAL A 43 -6.38 -9.99 16.06
CA VAL A 43 -5.64 -8.86 16.62
C VAL A 43 -6.37 -8.32 17.85
N GLY A 44 -5.67 -8.24 18.97
CA GLY A 44 -6.29 -7.89 20.24
C GLY A 44 -5.31 -7.39 21.29
N PRO A 45 -5.78 -7.25 22.54
CA PRO A 45 -4.98 -6.69 23.62
C PRO A 45 -3.62 -7.38 23.77
N SER A 46 -2.61 -6.60 24.13
CA SER A 46 -1.23 -7.03 24.39
C SER A 46 -0.41 -7.48 23.17
N TRP A 47 -0.97 -7.40 21.96
CA TRP A 47 -0.18 -7.71 20.77
C TRP A 47 0.85 -6.62 20.48
N ASN A 48 2.03 -7.06 20.03
CA ASN A 48 3.04 -6.20 19.43
C ASN A 48 2.89 -6.26 17.91
N CYS A 49 2.59 -5.13 17.29
CA CYS A 49 2.32 -5.06 15.87
C CYS A 49 3.36 -4.23 15.14
N LEU A 50 3.78 -4.69 13.96
CA LEU A 50 4.56 -3.92 13.00
C LEU A 50 3.66 -3.51 11.84
N GLU A 51 3.55 -2.21 11.60
CA GLU A 51 2.95 -1.62 10.40
C GLU A 51 4.07 -1.08 9.51
N MET A 52 4.32 -1.70 8.36
CA MET A 52 5.36 -1.28 7.43
C MET A 52 4.75 -0.48 6.28
N GLY A 53 5.28 0.73 6.03
CA GLY A 53 4.74 1.67 5.05
C GLY A 53 3.44 2.30 5.55
N GLY A 54 3.46 2.87 6.76
CA GLY A 54 2.26 3.38 7.45
C GLY A 54 1.56 4.54 6.76
N GLY A 55 2.23 5.25 5.83
CA GLY A 55 1.67 6.34 5.03
C GLY A 55 0.96 7.41 5.87
N GLY A 56 -0.37 7.49 5.77
CA GLY A 56 -1.19 8.43 6.55
C GLY A 56 -1.53 7.94 7.99
N GLY A 57 -1.15 6.72 8.37
CA GLY A 57 -1.25 6.19 9.72
C GLY A 57 -2.64 5.68 10.15
N SER A 58 -3.58 5.49 9.24
CA SER A 58 -4.94 5.08 9.60
C SER A 58 -4.99 3.69 10.27
N ILE A 59 -4.28 2.71 9.71
CA ILE A 59 -4.20 1.36 10.29
C ILE A 59 -3.33 1.35 11.55
N ALA A 60 -2.21 2.08 11.57
CA ALA A 60 -1.40 2.22 12.80
C ALA A 60 -2.23 2.76 13.97
N LYS A 61 -3.07 3.77 13.72
CA LYS A 61 -3.99 4.31 14.73
C LYS A 61 -4.98 3.25 15.21
N TRP A 62 -5.63 2.54 14.29
CA TRP A 62 -6.57 1.47 14.63
C TRP A 62 -5.89 0.36 15.44
N LEU A 63 -4.69 -0.06 15.03
CA LEU A 63 -3.90 -1.05 15.77
C LEU A 63 -3.61 -0.58 17.21
N CYS A 64 -3.20 0.69 17.40
CA CYS A 64 -2.96 1.24 18.72
C CYS A 64 -4.18 1.15 19.63
N GLU A 65 -5.36 1.47 19.12
CA GLU A 65 -6.62 1.36 19.85
C GLU A 65 -6.95 -0.10 20.18
N ARG A 66 -6.69 -1.01 19.26
CA ARG A 66 -7.05 -2.42 19.37
C ARG A 66 -6.17 -3.21 20.33
N VAL A 67 -4.87 -2.89 20.42
CA VAL A 67 -3.91 -3.66 21.24
C VAL A 67 -3.80 -3.18 22.68
N THR A 68 -4.51 -2.12 23.07
CA THR A 68 -4.51 -1.63 24.46
C THR A 68 -4.97 -2.70 25.45
N PRO A 69 -4.56 -2.61 26.76
CA PRO A 69 -3.75 -1.53 27.36
C PRO A 69 -2.23 -1.77 27.30
N THR A 70 -1.74 -2.97 26.98
CA THR A 70 -0.32 -3.34 27.11
C THR A 70 0.36 -3.66 25.78
N GLY A 71 -0.39 -3.65 24.69
CA GLY A 71 0.16 -3.86 23.35
C GLY A 71 0.87 -2.63 22.82
N HIS A 72 1.75 -2.83 21.85
CA HIS A 72 2.57 -1.81 21.24
C HIS A 72 2.53 -1.87 19.71
N VAL A 73 2.61 -0.72 19.06
CA VAL A 73 2.66 -0.62 17.59
C VAL A 73 3.94 0.09 17.18
N LEU A 74 4.76 -0.57 16.38
CA LEU A 74 5.84 0.05 15.62
C LEU A 74 5.31 0.33 14.22
N VAL A 75 5.23 1.60 13.83
CA VAL A 75 4.96 2.00 12.45
C VAL A 75 6.23 2.51 11.79
N THR A 76 6.50 1.99 10.59
CA THR A 76 7.69 2.38 9.82
C THR A 76 7.31 2.91 8.47
N ASP A 77 8.06 3.89 7.97
CA ASP A 77 7.96 4.41 6.61
C ASP A 77 9.31 5.00 6.19
N ILE A 78 9.56 5.14 4.90
CA ILE A 78 10.70 5.91 4.38
C ILE A 78 10.52 7.43 4.57
N ASP A 79 9.26 7.87 4.74
CA ASP A 79 8.85 9.25 4.96
C ASP A 79 7.81 9.32 6.07
N THR A 80 8.20 9.78 7.25
CA THR A 80 7.37 9.77 8.47
C THR A 80 6.58 11.05 8.73
N ARG A 81 6.65 12.05 7.84
CA ARG A 81 6.04 13.39 8.06
C ARG A 81 4.56 13.37 8.45
N PHE A 82 3.78 12.43 7.91
CA PHE A 82 2.37 12.28 8.27
C PHE A 82 2.17 11.47 9.55
N LEU A 83 3.05 10.50 9.81
CA LEU A 83 3.01 9.64 11.00
C LEU A 83 3.42 10.39 12.26
N GLU A 84 4.38 11.32 12.16
CA GLU A 84 4.86 12.14 13.29
C GLU A 84 3.79 13.04 13.91
N GLN A 85 2.66 13.23 13.21
CA GLN A 85 1.52 13.96 13.73
C GLN A 85 0.68 13.12 14.72
N LEU A 86 0.81 11.80 14.67
CA LEU A 86 0.12 10.90 15.58
C LEU A 86 0.74 11.00 16.99
N ARG A 87 -0.10 11.16 18.00
CA ARG A 87 0.31 11.26 19.41
C ARG A 87 -0.42 10.20 20.22
N LEU A 88 0.10 8.95 20.16
CA LEU A 88 -0.47 7.80 20.87
C LEU A 88 0.61 7.19 21.76
N SER A 89 0.27 6.87 23.00
CA SER A 89 1.24 6.44 24.03
C SER A 89 1.88 5.09 23.76
N ASN A 90 1.22 4.24 22.95
CA ASN A 90 1.68 2.90 22.57
C ASN A 90 2.12 2.81 21.12
N LEU A 91 2.40 3.97 20.47
CA LEU A 91 2.90 4.07 19.10
C LEU A 91 4.36 4.50 19.08
N GLU A 92 5.20 3.72 18.42
CA GLU A 92 6.53 4.14 17.98
C GLU A 92 6.50 4.43 16.48
N VAL A 93 6.91 5.64 16.08
CA VAL A 93 7.10 6.02 14.67
C VAL A 93 8.58 5.98 14.36
N ARG A 94 8.97 5.25 13.30
CA ARG A 94 10.37 5.11 12.90
C ARG A 94 10.54 5.34 11.41
N GLN A 95 11.40 6.28 11.02
CA GLN A 95 11.88 6.34 9.65
C GLN A 95 12.77 5.12 9.38
N HIS A 96 12.42 4.32 8.36
CA HIS A 96 13.04 3.02 8.16
C HIS A 96 12.92 2.57 6.70
N ASN A 97 14.02 2.10 6.15
CA ASN A 97 14.04 1.43 4.87
C ASN A 97 14.06 -0.09 5.11
N ILE A 98 13.00 -0.77 4.73
CA ILE A 98 12.85 -2.22 4.93
C ILE A 98 13.98 -3.05 4.29
N VAL A 99 14.64 -2.52 3.27
CA VAL A 99 15.74 -3.23 2.59
C VAL A 99 17.02 -3.15 3.41
N THR A 100 17.42 -1.95 3.84
CA THR A 100 18.73 -1.67 4.43
C THR A 100 18.76 -1.73 5.95
N ASP A 101 17.68 -1.31 6.61
CA ASP A 101 17.72 -1.08 8.05
C ASP A 101 17.28 -2.32 8.84
N PRO A 102 17.86 -2.59 10.00
CA PRO A 102 17.52 -3.76 10.81
C PRO A 102 16.16 -3.60 11.51
N LEU A 103 15.49 -4.71 11.70
CA LEU A 103 14.32 -4.87 12.57
C LEU A 103 14.58 -5.98 13.60
N PRO A 104 13.97 -5.93 14.79
CA PRO A 104 14.11 -6.98 15.78
C PRO A 104 13.44 -8.27 15.28
N GLU A 105 14.18 -9.39 15.35
CA GLU A 105 13.66 -10.70 14.99
C GLU A 105 12.72 -11.24 16.07
N ARG A 106 11.70 -11.99 15.66
CA ARG A 106 10.75 -12.71 16.54
C ARG A 106 10.12 -11.83 17.63
N ALA A 107 9.86 -10.56 17.31
CA ALA A 107 9.39 -9.58 18.27
C ALA A 107 7.89 -9.27 18.17
N PHE A 108 7.26 -9.58 17.04
CA PHE A 108 5.91 -9.14 16.75
C PHE A 108 4.91 -10.31 16.63
N ASP A 109 3.66 -10.04 17.04
CA ASP A 109 2.50 -10.91 16.83
C ASP A 109 1.93 -10.74 15.44
N LEU A 110 2.03 -9.52 14.91
CA LEU A 110 1.55 -9.12 13.59
C LEU A 110 2.62 -8.34 12.84
N ALA A 111 2.80 -8.66 11.56
CA ALA A 111 3.43 -7.77 10.57
C ALA A 111 2.40 -7.47 9.49
N HIS A 112 2.09 -6.20 9.30
CA HIS A 112 1.17 -5.73 8.26
C HIS A 112 1.88 -4.78 7.29
N ALA A 113 1.52 -4.86 6.01
CA ALA A 113 1.91 -3.89 5.00
C ALA A 113 0.83 -3.80 3.91
N ARG A 114 0.51 -2.59 3.49
CA ARG A 114 -0.46 -2.35 2.43
C ARG A 114 0.08 -1.38 1.37
N LEU A 115 0.11 -1.85 0.11
CA LEU A 115 0.53 -1.09 -1.07
C LEU A 115 1.99 -0.59 -0.96
N VAL A 116 2.89 -1.45 -0.50
CA VAL A 116 4.30 -1.15 -0.27
C VAL A 116 5.21 -2.06 -1.07
N LEU A 117 5.08 -3.39 -0.92
CA LEU A 117 6.06 -4.34 -1.46
C LEU A 117 6.14 -4.33 -2.99
N ALA A 118 5.03 -4.06 -3.68
CA ALA A 118 5.03 -3.92 -5.13
C ALA A 118 6.00 -2.83 -5.63
N HIS A 119 6.26 -1.81 -4.80
CA HIS A 119 7.15 -0.68 -5.12
C HIS A 119 8.61 -0.93 -4.73
N VAL A 120 8.92 -1.96 -3.93
CA VAL A 120 10.27 -2.26 -3.46
C VAL A 120 10.99 -3.13 -4.49
N PRO A 121 12.13 -2.72 -5.06
CA PRO A 121 12.87 -3.56 -6.01
C PRO A 121 13.25 -4.92 -5.41
N GLU A 122 13.79 -4.93 -4.20
CA GLU A 122 14.20 -6.12 -3.43
C GLU A 122 13.05 -6.74 -2.62
N ARG A 123 11.83 -6.73 -3.17
CA ARG A 123 10.59 -7.10 -2.48
C ARG A 123 10.58 -8.47 -1.82
N ASN A 124 11.27 -9.44 -2.41
CA ASN A 124 11.38 -10.78 -1.81
C ASN A 124 12.30 -10.79 -0.58
N MET A 125 13.32 -9.93 -0.54
CA MET A 125 14.15 -9.74 0.66
C MET A 125 13.35 -9.02 1.75
N ALA A 126 12.62 -7.97 1.39
CA ALA A 126 11.72 -7.27 2.30
C ALA A 126 10.65 -8.21 2.89
N LEU A 127 10.05 -9.07 2.05
CA LEU A 127 9.09 -10.08 2.49
C LEU A 127 9.71 -11.03 3.55
N ARG A 128 10.89 -11.60 3.27
CA ARG A 128 11.57 -12.47 4.24
C ARG A 128 11.91 -11.75 5.54
N LYS A 129 12.29 -10.47 5.46
CA LYS A 129 12.52 -9.65 6.66
C LYS A 129 11.22 -9.47 7.47
N LEU A 130 10.09 -9.20 6.83
CA LEU A 130 8.78 -9.12 7.50
C LEU A 130 8.36 -10.45 8.14
N ILE A 131 8.74 -11.58 7.56
CA ILE A 131 8.51 -12.89 8.17
C ILE A 131 9.44 -13.11 9.37
N SER A 132 10.72 -12.71 9.27
CA SER A 132 11.70 -12.93 10.35
C SER A 132 11.42 -12.16 11.63
N VAL A 133 10.69 -11.04 11.55
CA VAL A 133 10.33 -10.26 12.75
C VAL A 133 9.19 -10.89 13.55
N LEU A 134 8.46 -11.85 12.96
CA LEU A 134 7.34 -12.51 13.61
C LEU A 134 7.81 -13.59 14.59
N ARG A 135 7.18 -13.65 15.75
CA ARG A 135 7.36 -14.74 16.69
C ARG A 135 6.70 -16.03 16.16
N PRO A 136 7.05 -17.21 16.67
CA PRO A 136 6.28 -18.43 16.42
C PRO A 136 4.79 -18.21 16.72
N GLY A 137 3.91 -18.58 15.79
CA GLY A 137 2.49 -18.30 15.87
C GLY A 137 2.06 -16.88 15.46
N GLY A 138 2.99 -15.99 15.11
CA GLY A 138 2.68 -14.65 14.64
C GLY A 138 2.12 -14.64 13.22
N TRP A 139 1.32 -13.61 12.91
CA TRP A 139 0.64 -13.44 11.64
C TRP A 139 1.31 -12.40 10.75
N ILE A 140 1.31 -12.66 9.45
CA ILE A 140 1.56 -11.65 8.43
C ILE A 140 0.27 -11.40 7.65
N LEU A 141 -0.06 -10.13 7.39
CA LEU A 141 -1.10 -9.69 6.46
C LEU A 141 -0.48 -8.72 5.47
N LEU A 142 -0.56 -9.06 4.20
CA LEU A 142 -0.05 -8.24 3.10
C LEU A 142 -1.17 -7.91 2.14
N GLU A 143 -1.32 -6.64 1.81
CA GLU A 143 -2.35 -6.18 0.89
C GLU A 143 -1.70 -5.43 -0.28
N GLU A 144 -1.80 -6.00 -1.48
CA GLU A 144 -1.20 -5.42 -2.68
C GLU A 144 -2.18 -5.45 -3.84
N LEU A 145 -2.15 -4.39 -4.64
CA LEU A 145 -2.87 -4.39 -5.89
C LEU A 145 -2.19 -5.35 -6.88
N ALA A 146 -3.00 -6.08 -7.61
CA ALA A 146 -2.54 -6.68 -8.84
C ALA A 146 -3.45 -6.20 -9.96
N ASP A 147 -2.81 -5.64 -10.97
CA ASP A 147 -3.51 -5.32 -12.18
C ASP A 147 -3.97 -6.63 -12.83
N ARG A 148 -5.23 -6.68 -13.09
CA ARG A 148 -5.80 -7.63 -14.02
C ARG A 148 -6.00 -6.84 -15.30
N GLU A 149 -6.16 -7.48 -16.41
CA GLU A 149 -6.70 -6.87 -17.62
C GLU A 149 -7.99 -6.10 -17.25
N ILE A 150 -7.80 -4.91 -16.66
CA ILE A 150 -8.89 -3.99 -16.39
C ILE A 150 -9.19 -3.37 -17.74
N ASP A 151 -10.45 -3.38 -18.08
CA ASP A 151 -10.97 -2.65 -19.21
C ASP A 151 -11.45 -1.27 -18.72
N PRO A 152 -10.52 -0.29 -18.58
CA PRO A 152 -10.92 1.06 -18.21
C PRO A 152 -11.79 1.61 -19.31
N PRO A 153 -12.72 2.55 -19.01
CA PRO A 153 -13.48 3.22 -20.04
C PRO A 153 -12.55 3.69 -21.16
N GLU A 154 -12.89 3.39 -22.41
CA GLU A 154 -12.06 3.65 -23.60
C GLU A 154 -11.39 5.02 -23.58
N LYS A 155 -12.14 6.03 -23.10
CA LYS A 155 -11.68 7.41 -22.98
C LYS A 155 -10.70 7.69 -21.85
N LEU A 156 -10.44 6.75 -20.94
CA LEU A 156 -9.45 6.83 -19.86
C LEU A 156 -8.26 5.88 -20.09
N LEU A 157 -8.41 4.96 -21.04
CA LEU A 157 -7.45 3.89 -21.30
C LEU A 157 -6.04 4.41 -21.55
N ARG A 158 -5.91 5.52 -22.27
CA ARG A 158 -4.59 6.09 -22.63
C ARG A 158 -3.82 6.59 -21.39
N THR A 159 -4.45 7.39 -20.50
CA THR A 159 -3.79 7.89 -19.29
C THR A 159 -3.55 6.77 -18.28
N TYR A 160 -4.49 5.84 -18.12
CA TYR A 160 -4.30 4.66 -17.29
C TYR A 160 -3.12 3.79 -17.79
N THR A 161 -3.04 3.55 -19.09
CA THR A 161 -1.94 2.79 -19.71
C THR A 161 -0.61 3.52 -19.55
N ALA A 162 -0.58 4.85 -19.71
CA ALA A 162 0.60 5.66 -19.49
C ALA A 162 1.09 5.56 -18.04
N MET A 163 0.18 5.64 -17.07
CA MET A 163 0.48 5.45 -15.65
C MET A 163 1.09 4.06 -15.38
N MET A 164 0.47 2.99 -15.89
CA MET A 164 0.98 1.63 -15.70
C MET A 164 2.39 1.45 -16.28
N LYS A 165 2.64 1.97 -17.49
CA LYS A 165 3.96 1.96 -18.13
C LYS A 165 4.99 2.73 -17.29
N THR A 166 4.62 3.90 -16.80
CA THR A 166 5.49 4.72 -15.95
C THR A 166 5.83 3.99 -14.64
N MET A 167 4.85 3.38 -13.98
CA MET A 167 5.08 2.60 -12.77
C MET A 167 6.00 1.41 -13.03
N THR A 168 5.75 0.65 -14.10
CA THR A 168 6.60 -0.50 -14.48
C THR A 168 8.03 -0.07 -14.79
N ALA A 169 8.23 1.04 -15.52
CA ALA A 169 9.56 1.58 -15.81
C ALA A 169 10.33 1.99 -14.54
N ASN A 170 9.62 2.31 -13.46
CA ASN A 170 10.18 2.60 -12.14
C ASN A 170 10.26 1.36 -11.23
N GLY A 171 10.15 0.14 -11.78
CA GLY A 171 10.37 -1.11 -11.07
C GLY A 171 9.18 -1.63 -10.25
N VAL A 172 7.99 -1.01 -10.36
CA VAL A 172 6.78 -1.49 -9.69
C VAL A 172 6.32 -2.81 -10.33
N ASP A 173 6.11 -3.82 -9.50
CA ASP A 173 5.52 -5.10 -9.95
C ASP A 173 3.99 -5.03 -9.85
N LEU A 174 3.33 -4.67 -10.95
CA LEU A 174 1.88 -4.52 -11.04
C LEU A 174 1.10 -5.84 -10.81
N HIS A 175 1.80 -6.96 -10.68
CA HIS A 175 1.18 -8.28 -10.48
C HIS A 175 1.56 -8.90 -9.13
N TYR A 176 2.22 -8.13 -8.26
CA TYR A 176 2.80 -8.70 -7.04
C TYR A 176 1.74 -9.27 -6.10
N GLY A 177 0.59 -8.61 -5.94
CA GLY A 177 -0.47 -9.05 -5.04
C GLY A 177 -0.86 -10.52 -5.23
N ARG A 178 -1.06 -10.97 -6.47
CA ARG A 178 -1.44 -12.37 -6.76
C ARG A 178 -0.31 -13.39 -6.56
N LYS A 179 0.95 -12.93 -6.43
CA LYS A 179 2.13 -13.80 -6.23
C LYS A 179 2.34 -14.11 -4.75
N ILE A 180 1.88 -13.25 -3.85
CA ILE A 180 2.21 -13.32 -2.42
C ILE A 180 1.80 -14.66 -1.80
N ILE A 181 0.63 -15.20 -2.14
CA ILE A 181 0.18 -16.49 -1.60
C ILE A 181 1.18 -17.64 -1.88
N GLY A 182 1.72 -17.68 -3.08
CA GLY A 182 2.76 -18.65 -3.44
C GLY A 182 4.08 -18.41 -2.70
N LEU A 183 4.44 -17.15 -2.50
CA LEU A 183 5.65 -16.76 -1.77
C LEU A 183 5.56 -17.14 -0.29
N LEU A 184 4.43 -16.85 0.40
CA LEU A 184 4.24 -17.23 1.80
C LEU A 184 4.28 -18.75 2.00
N ARG A 185 3.72 -19.52 1.06
CA ARG A 185 3.81 -20.99 1.09
C ARG A 185 5.24 -21.48 0.88
N ALA A 186 6.00 -20.85 -0.01
CA ALA A 186 7.42 -21.18 -0.23
C ALA A 186 8.29 -20.89 1.01
N GLU A 187 7.96 -19.86 1.79
CA GLU A 187 8.58 -19.53 3.07
C GLU A 187 8.01 -20.38 4.24
N LYS A 188 7.24 -21.44 3.93
CA LYS A 188 6.70 -22.46 4.89
C LYS A 188 5.76 -21.90 5.95
N LEU A 189 5.08 -20.79 5.69
CA LEU A 189 3.99 -20.34 6.55
C LEU A 189 2.82 -21.32 6.47
N VAL A 190 2.10 -21.44 7.59
CA VAL A 190 0.87 -22.23 7.71
C VAL A 190 -0.35 -21.32 7.67
N GLU A 191 -1.55 -21.90 7.56
CA GLU A 191 -2.81 -21.16 7.51
C GLU A 191 -2.81 -20.07 6.41
N VAL A 192 -2.07 -20.30 5.32
CA VAL A 192 -1.93 -19.34 4.23
C VAL A 192 -3.20 -19.29 3.39
N SER A 193 -3.79 -18.10 3.31
CA SER A 193 -4.97 -17.85 2.47
C SER A 193 -4.91 -16.45 1.84
N SER A 194 -5.83 -16.19 0.92
CA SER A 194 -5.88 -14.92 0.20
C SER A 194 -7.30 -14.60 -0.24
N GLU A 195 -7.65 -13.31 -0.22
CA GLU A 195 -8.89 -12.77 -0.75
C GLU A 195 -8.60 -11.65 -1.75
N GLY A 196 -9.30 -11.64 -2.88
CA GLY A 196 -9.24 -10.54 -3.86
C GLY A 196 -10.50 -9.69 -3.78
N ARG A 197 -10.35 -8.37 -3.65
CA ARG A 197 -11.47 -7.40 -3.61
C ARG A 197 -11.40 -6.45 -4.79
N ILE A 198 -12.54 -6.22 -5.42
CA ILE A 198 -12.73 -5.24 -6.49
C ILE A 198 -13.74 -4.19 -6.01
N PHE A 199 -13.42 -2.94 -6.24
CA PHE A 199 -14.28 -1.80 -5.91
C PHE A 199 -14.78 -1.16 -7.21
N MET A 200 -16.04 -0.79 -7.26
CA MET A 200 -16.55 0.03 -8.38
C MET A 200 -16.33 1.50 -8.06
N TRP A 201 -15.46 2.14 -8.82
CA TRP A 201 -15.18 3.56 -8.71
C TRP A 201 -16.11 4.35 -9.62
N THR A 202 -16.82 5.30 -9.04
CA THR A 202 -17.73 6.19 -9.75
C THR A 202 -17.24 7.62 -9.70
N GLY A 203 -17.77 8.49 -10.52
CA GLY A 203 -17.39 9.90 -10.52
C GLY A 203 -17.48 10.53 -9.13
N ARG A 204 -16.51 11.33 -8.77
CA ARG A 204 -16.37 12.01 -7.46
C ARG A 204 -16.23 11.07 -6.24
N SER A 205 -16.12 9.76 -6.44
CA SER A 205 -15.88 8.82 -5.35
C SER A 205 -14.43 8.92 -4.84
N SER A 206 -14.18 8.32 -3.66
CA SER A 206 -12.80 8.19 -3.15
C SER A 206 -11.88 7.44 -4.12
N GLY A 207 -12.42 6.48 -4.90
CA GLY A 207 -11.66 5.77 -5.94
C GLY A 207 -11.26 6.68 -7.10
N ALA A 208 -12.18 7.53 -7.60
CA ALA A 208 -11.86 8.52 -8.62
C ALA A 208 -10.85 9.56 -8.10
N ALA A 209 -10.99 10.00 -6.85
CA ALA A 209 -10.03 10.91 -6.22
C ALA A 209 -8.64 10.29 -6.07
N LEU A 210 -8.55 9.00 -5.68
CA LEU A 210 -7.30 8.27 -5.62
C LEU A 210 -6.63 8.15 -7.00
N LEU A 211 -7.42 7.78 -8.03
CA LEU A 211 -6.91 7.64 -9.38
C LEU A 211 -6.41 8.98 -9.93
N ARG A 212 -7.17 10.06 -9.70
CA ARG A 212 -6.74 11.42 -10.05
C ARG A 212 -5.42 11.79 -9.39
N ALA A 213 -5.31 11.60 -8.08
CA ALA A 213 -4.09 11.94 -7.36
C ALA A 213 -2.88 11.13 -7.87
N ASN A 214 -3.06 9.86 -8.22
CA ASN A 214 -2.01 9.04 -8.83
C ASN A 214 -1.61 9.56 -10.22
N PHE A 215 -2.59 9.95 -11.05
CA PHE A 215 -2.32 10.54 -12.37
C PHE A 215 -1.54 11.84 -12.24
N GLU A 216 -1.97 12.76 -11.36
CA GLU A 216 -1.30 14.05 -11.16
C GLU A 216 0.15 13.88 -10.67
N GLN A 217 0.40 12.93 -9.75
CA GLN A 217 1.76 12.66 -9.28
C GLN A 217 2.69 12.13 -10.38
N LEU A 218 2.16 11.41 -11.35
CA LEU A 218 2.95 10.84 -12.45
C LEU A 218 2.86 11.65 -13.74
N ARG A 219 2.11 12.77 -13.74
CA ARG A 219 1.85 13.62 -14.92
C ARG A 219 3.11 13.99 -15.67
N GLU A 220 4.06 14.62 -14.98
CA GLU A 220 5.31 15.07 -15.62
C GLU A 220 6.07 13.90 -16.26
N ALA A 221 6.21 12.78 -15.55
CA ALA A 221 6.90 11.61 -16.07
C ALA A 221 6.22 11.02 -17.30
N MET A 222 4.87 10.96 -17.31
CA MET A 222 4.10 10.48 -18.45
C MET A 222 4.20 11.38 -19.67
N ILE A 223 4.23 12.71 -19.47
CA ILE A 223 4.32 13.69 -20.56
C ILE A 223 5.74 13.75 -21.12
N VAL A 224 6.75 13.86 -20.26
CA VAL A 224 8.16 13.91 -20.68
C VAL A 224 8.58 12.66 -21.43
N SER A 225 8.08 11.49 -21.03
CA SER A 225 8.32 10.23 -21.75
C SER A 225 7.51 10.08 -23.05
N GLY A 226 6.66 11.02 -23.40
CA GLY A 226 5.84 10.99 -24.62
C GLY A 226 4.71 9.96 -24.60
N LEU A 227 4.38 9.40 -23.44
CA LEU A 227 3.29 8.43 -23.32
C LEU A 227 1.92 9.06 -23.47
N ILE A 228 1.79 10.34 -23.12
CA ILE A 228 0.55 11.11 -23.22
C ILE A 228 0.89 12.59 -23.43
N THR A 229 0.00 13.31 -24.11
CA THR A 229 0.11 14.78 -24.23
C THR A 229 -0.59 15.48 -23.08
N GLU A 230 -0.23 16.75 -22.82
CA GLU A 230 -0.86 17.59 -21.81
C GLU A 230 -2.38 17.71 -22.03
N GLN A 231 -2.79 17.92 -23.28
CA GLN A 231 -4.21 18.01 -23.64
C GLN A 231 -4.95 16.73 -23.35
N GLN A 232 -4.39 15.58 -23.73
CA GLN A 232 -4.97 14.27 -23.49
C GLN A 232 -5.12 13.99 -22.00
N PHE A 233 -4.08 14.33 -21.21
CA PHE A 233 -4.10 14.20 -19.76
C PHE A 233 -5.25 14.99 -19.14
N ALA A 234 -5.35 16.29 -19.47
CA ALA A 234 -6.40 17.17 -18.94
C ALA A 234 -7.81 16.67 -19.29
N GLU A 235 -8.02 16.23 -20.54
CA GLU A 235 -9.30 15.64 -20.98
C GLU A 235 -9.68 14.41 -20.18
N ASP A 236 -8.72 13.51 -19.91
CA ASP A 236 -8.98 12.26 -19.22
C ASP A 236 -9.23 12.47 -17.73
N VAL A 237 -8.43 13.33 -17.08
CA VAL A 237 -8.62 13.67 -15.66
C VAL A 237 -9.97 14.33 -15.41
N ALA A 238 -10.43 15.21 -16.31
CA ALA A 238 -11.75 15.84 -16.19
C ALA A 238 -12.90 14.82 -16.16
N ARG A 239 -12.73 13.65 -16.78
CA ARG A 239 -13.77 12.60 -16.82
C ARG A 239 -14.00 11.93 -15.47
N LEU A 240 -13.00 11.93 -14.59
CA LEU A 240 -13.10 11.36 -13.24
C LEU A 240 -14.12 12.10 -12.36
N GLU A 241 -14.47 13.35 -12.73
CA GLU A 241 -15.49 14.14 -12.07
C GLU A 241 -16.90 13.95 -12.69
N GLY A 242 -16.96 13.30 -13.84
CA GLY A 242 -18.20 13.15 -14.60
C GLY A 242 -19.19 12.17 -13.95
N PRO A 243 -20.51 12.42 -14.06
CA PRO A 243 -21.54 11.55 -13.47
C PRO A 243 -21.57 10.14 -14.10
N ASN A 244 -21.06 10.00 -15.32
CA ASN A 244 -21.04 8.75 -16.06
C ASN A 244 -19.72 7.98 -15.93
N PHE A 245 -18.79 8.44 -15.07
CA PHE A 245 -17.58 7.70 -14.81
C PHE A 245 -17.88 6.48 -13.94
N ILE A 246 -17.60 5.30 -14.45
CA ILE A 246 -17.65 4.03 -13.72
C ILE A 246 -16.47 3.18 -14.20
N MET A 247 -15.72 2.65 -13.26
CA MET A 247 -14.58 1.80 -13.52
C MET A 247 -14.37 0.78 -12.38
N PRO A 248 -14.13 -0.51 -12.67
CA PRO A 248 -13.64 -1.43 -11.65
C PRO A 248 -12.21 -1.05 -11.22
N SER A 249 -11.90 -1.19 -9.94
CA SER A 249 -10.52 -1.03 -9.47
C SER A 249 -9.62 -2.18 -9.93
N PRO A 250 -8.29 -2.05 -9.86
CA PRO A 250 -7.41 -3.19 -9.72
C PRO A 250 -7.86 -4.08 -8.55
N ILE A 251 -7.54 -5.37 -8.62
CA ILE A 251 -7.85 -6.28 -7.52
C ILE A 251 -6.89 -5.98 -6.36
N LEU A 252 -7.43 -5.64 -5.19
CA LEU A 252 -6.67 -5.64 -3.96
C LEU A 252 -6.64 -7.06 -3.39
N TRP A 253 -5.46 -7.68 -3.43
CA TRP A 253 -5.22 -8.99 -2.83
C TRP A 253 -4.78 -8.79 -1.39
N ALA A 254 -5.61 -9.24 -0.45
CA ALA A 254 -5.24 -9.41 0.94
C ALA A 254 -4.78 -10.86 1.14
N THR A 255 -3.53 -11.05 1.53
CA THR A 255 -2.93 -12.37 1.70
C THR A 255 -2.34 -12.46 3.10
N TRP A 256 -2.69 -13.51 3.83
CA TRP A 256 -2.20 -13.74 5.19
C TRP A 256 -1.61 -15.12 5.34
N GLY A 257 -0.83 -15.29 6.38
CA GLY A 257 -0.23 -16.56 6.78
C GLY A 257 0.34 -16.46 8.18
N ARG A 258 0.63 -17.60 8.77
CA ARG A 258 1.10 -17.72 10.15
C ARG A 258 2.44 -18.41 10.22
N VAL A 259 3.36 -17.86 11.01
CA VAL A 259 4.60 -18.57 11.33
C VAL A 259 4.27 -19.81 12.16
N PRO A 260 4.77 -21.00 11.81
CA PRO A 260 4.49 -22.20 12.57
C PRO A 260 4.84 -22.06 14.06
N TYR A 261 4.04 -22.67 14.93
CA TYR A 261 4.45 -22.92 16.31
C TYR A 261 5.61 -23.93 16.27
N GLN A 262 6.66 -23.66 17.03
CA GLN A 262 7.77 -24.61 17.18
C GLN A 262 7.32 -25.81 18.00
#